data_93d4658e617a7f5dd103ca2d2f5ea8ff
#
_entry.id   93d4658e617a7f5dd103ca2d2f5ea8ff
#
_cell.length_a   1.000
_cell.length_b   1.000
_cell.length_c   1.000
_cell.angle_alpha   90.00
_cell.angle_beta   90.00
_cell.angle_gamma   90.00
#
_symmetry.space_group_name_H-M   'P 1'
#
loop_
_entity.id
_entity.type
_entity.pdbx_description
1 polymer ?
#
loop_
_entity_poly.entity_id
_entity_poly.type
_entity_poly.pdbx_seq_one_letter_code
_entity_poly.pdbx_strand_id
1 'polypeptide(L)'
;MSSIRTSNTRRVALDHFEPEADLDPQAQRRLRGQLEQIDYTAYVSNREVVAAVLGQADIQKFQRMAVATAHARARWLGEALKLAEAGRLLSREDTERLSMLRTAFDELTEAYEGMRRLVERGHLTYPPPPPAPTPDA
;
A
#
# COMPACT_ATOMS: atom_id res chain seq x y z
N MET A 1 -27.66 17.76 17.43
CA MET A 1 -26.51 16.87 17.30
C MET A 1 -26.96 15.59 16.64
N SER A 2 -26.86 15.53 15.34
CA SER A 2 -27.25 14.35 14.60
C SER A 2 -26.10 13.36 14.59
N SER A 3 -26.28 12.25 15.25
CA SER A 3 -25.33 11.17 15.15
C SER A 3 -25.55 10.43 13.83
N ILE A 4 -24.60 10.51 12.98
CA ILE A 4 -24.59 9.77 11.72
C ILE A 4 -24.30 8.30 12.01
N ARG A 5 -25.34 7.52 12.21
CA ARG A 5 -25.26 6.07 12.35
C ARG A 5 -26.13 5.34 11.33
N THR A 6 -26.06 5.74 10.08
CA THR A 6 -27.01 5.20 9.11
C THR A 6 -26.38 4.41 7.98
N SER A 7 -25.07 4.18 7.97
CA SER A 7 -24.47 3.53 6.82
C SER A 7 -24.32 2.02 6.90
N ASN A 8 -24.48 1.42 8.08
CA ASN A 8 -24.24 -0.01 8.22
C ASN A 8 -25.51 -0.87 8.14
N THR A 9 -26.66 -0.27 8.40
CA THR A 9 -27.92 -1.00 8.39
C THR A 9 -28.48 -1.24 6.98
N ARG A 10 -28.06 -0.43 6.01
CA ARG A 10 -28.55 -0.55 4.63
C ARG A 10 -27.94 -1.71 3.85
N ARG A 11 -26.73 -2.14 4.19
CA ARG A 11 -26.07 -3.24 3.45
C ARG A 11 -26.59 -4.60 3.84
N VAL A 12 -26.99 -4.78 5.09
CA VAL A 12 -27.51 -6.05 5.58
C VAL A 12 -28.91 -6.33 5.06
N ALA A 13 -29.70 -5.30 4.81
CA ALA A 13 -31.08 -5.42 4.37
C ALA A 13 -31.23 -5.76 2.89
N LEU A 14 -30.14 -5.74 2.09
CA LEU A 14 -30.19 -5.96 0.64
C LEU A 14 -29.74 -7.36 0.21
N ASP A 15 -29.16 -8.14 1.11
CA ASP A 15 -28.72 -9.48 0.79
C ASP A 15 -29.78 -10.52 1.21
N HIS A 16 -30.65 -10.82 0.26
CA HIS A 16 -31.73 -11.79 0.48
C HIS A 16 -31.26 -13.24 0.54
N PHE A 17 -29.99 -13.50 0.26
CA PHE A 17 -29.41 -14.84 0.27
C PHE A 17 -28.70 -15.17 1.57
N GLU A 18 -28.43 -14.17 2.38
CA GLU A 18 -27.86 -14.38 3.70
C GLU A 18 -28.98 -14.30 4.74
N PRO A 19 -29.17 -15.34 5.53
CA PRO A 19 -30.08 -15.26 6.65
C PRO A 19 -29.60 -14.14 7.56
N GLU A 20 -30.44 -13.15 7.77
CA GLU A 20 -30.23 -12.21 8.88
C GLU A 20 -30.03 -13.08 10.12
N ALA A 21 -28.83 -13.02 10.63
CA ALA A 21 -28.49 -13.83 11.77
C ALA A 21 -29.14 -13.25 13.00
N ASP A 22 -30.35 -13.69 13.29
CA ASP A 22 -30.90 -13.70 14.64
C ASP A 22 -30.10 -14.74 15.43
N LEU A 23 -28.77 -14.61 15.39
CA LEU A 23 -27.91 -15.44 16.17
C LEU A 23 -28.04 -14.99 17.63
N ASP A 24 -28.21 -15.97 18.50
CA ASP A 24 -28.18 -15.69 19.92
C ASP A 24 -26.79 -15.08 20.29
N PRO A 25 -26.67 -14.42 21.45
CA PRO A 25 -25.40 -13.79 21.83
C PRO A 25 -24.19 -14.73 21.88
N GLN A 26 -24.39 -16.01 22.18
CA GLN A 26 -23.31 -17.00 22.22
C GLN A 26 -22.85 -17.36 20.80
N ALA A 27 -23.77 -17.55 19.87
CA ALA A 27 -23.47 -17.81 18.49
C ALA A 27 -22.74 -16.64 17.84
N GLN A 28 -23.15 -15.40 18.15
CA GLN A 28 -22.48 -14.19 17.70
C GLN A 28 -21.04 -14.09 18.23
N ARG A 29 -20.82 -14.42 19.48
CA ARG A 29 -19.47 -14.42 20.08
C ARG A 29 -18.57 -15.48 19.45
N ARG A 30 -19.11 -16.67 19.17
CA ARG A 30 -18.35 -17.72 18.48
C ARG A 30 -17.98 -17.31 17.07
N LEU A 31 -18.91 -16.72 16.34
CA LEU A 31 -18.66 -16.22 14.99
C LEU A 31 -17.58 -15.14 14.99
N ARG A 32 -17.68 -14.19 15.93
CA ARG A 32 -16.68 -13.12 16.08
C ARG A 32 -15.30 -13.70 16.39
N GLY A 33 -15.20 -14.67 17.28
CA GLY A 33 -13.95 -15.36 17.61
C GLY A 33 -13.37 -16.09 16.40
N GLN A 34 -14.20 -16.72 15.59
CA GLN A 34 -13.78 -17.39 14.36
C GLN A 34 -13.25 -16.38 13.33
N LEU A 35 -13.92 -15.25 13.16
CA LEU A 35 -13.49 -14.19 12.24
C LEU A 35 -12.16 -13.58 12.71
N GLU A 36 -12.00 -13.33 13.99
CA GLU A 36 -10.74 -12.84 14.55
C GLU A 36 -9.59 -13.83 14.30
N GLN A 37 -9.86 -15.12 14.42
CA GLN A 37 -8.87 -16.16 14.14
C GLN A 37 -8.50 -16.21 12.66
N ILE A 38 -9.48 -16.07 11.77
CA ILE A 38 -9.24 -15.98 10.33
C ILE A 38 -8.36 -14.77 10.01
N ASP A 39 -8.71 -13.61 10.55
CA ASP A 39 -7.97 -12.37 10.33
C ASP A 39 -6.54 -12.47 10.88
N TYR A 40 -6.37 -13.06 12.07
CA TYR A 40 -5.06 -13.30 12.64
C TYR A 40 -4.21 -14.24 11.78
N THR A 41 -4.80 -15.31 11.27
CA THR A 41 -4.12 -16.25 10.39
C THR A 41 -3.68 -15.58 9.10
N ALA A 42 -4.53 -14.76 8.51
CA ALA A 42 -4.20 -13.98 7.31
C ALA A 42 -3.05 -13.00 7.60
N TYR A 43 -3.10 -12.32 8.73
CA TYR A 43 -2.05 -11.40 9.16
C TYR A 43 -0.69 -12.11 9.30
N VAL A 44 -0.64 -13.22 10.02
CA VAL A 44 0.60 -13.99 10.23
C VAL A 44 1.15 -14.51 8.91
N SER A 45 0.29 -15.08 8.07
CA SER A 45 0.67 -15.61 6.76
C SER A 45 1.25 -14.52 5.86
N ASN A 46 0.61 -13.35 5.81
CA ASN A 46 1.08 -12.22 5.03
C ASN A 46 2.44 -11.73 5.53
N ARG A 47 2.60 -11.63 6.84
CA ARG A 47 3.86 -11.22 7.46
C ARG A 47 5.01 -12.18 7.14
N GLU A 48 4.75 -13.48 7.19
CA GLU A 48 5.74 -14.51 6.85
C GLU A 48 6.16 -14.44 5.39
N VAL A 49 5.22 -14.31 4.48
CA VAL A 49 5.49 -14.18 3.04
C VAL A 49 6.28 -12.91 2.73
N VAL A 50 5.85 -11.78 3.31
CA VAL A 50 6.54 -10.50 3.14
C VAL A 50 7.98 -10.60 3.65
N ALA A 51 8.21 -11.19 4.82
CA ALA A 51 9.55 -11.35 5.37
C ALA A 51 10.42 -12.26 4.49
N ALA A 52 9.85 -13.32 3.93
CA ALA A 52 10.57 -14.25 3.05
C ALA A 52 11.00 -13.59 1.73
N VAL A 53 10.15 -12.73 1.16
CA VAL A 53 10.40 -12.09 -0.13
C VAL A 53 11.22 -10.82 0.01
N LEU A 54 10.86 -9.95 0.95
CA LEU A 54 11.44 -8.62 1.10
C LEU A 54 12.55 -8.56 2.14
N GLY A 55 12.60 -9.53 3.04
CA GLY A 55 13.48 -9.47 4.21
C GLY A 55 13.03 -8.38 5.18
N GLN A 56 13.97 -7.82 5.89
CA GLN A 56 13.74 -6.72 6.82
C GLN A 56 13.81 -5.39 6.08
N ALA A 57 12.88 -4.49 6.36
CA ALA A 57 12.95 -3.13 5.83
C ALA A 57 14.03 -2.34 6.58
N ASP A 58 14.75 -1.50 5.85
CA ASP A 58 15.68 -0.53 6.39
C ASP A 58 15.60 0.77 5.59
N ILE A 59 16.23 1.81 6.10
CA ILE A 59 16.23 3.11 5.45
C ILE A 59 16.88 3.06 4.05
N GLN A 60 17.84 2.18 3.84
CA GLN A 60 18.52 2.07 2.55
C GLN A 60 17.59 1.50 1.47
N LYS A 61 16.75 0.54 1.81
CA LYS A 61 15.75 0.00 0.87
C LYS A 61 14.75 1.08 0.45
N PHE A 62 14.26 1.86 1.39
CA PHE A 62 13.39 3.00 1.09
C PHE A 62 14.11 4.07 0.28
N GLN A 63 15.36 4.36 0.58
CA GLN A 63 16.16 5.31 -0.19
C GLN A 63 16.35 4.86 -1.63
N ARG A 64 16.66 3.58 -1.86
CA ARG A 64 16.78 3.01 -3.22
C ARG A 64 15.48 3.13 -4.00
N MET A 65 14.35 2.84 -3.36
CA MET A 65 13.02 3.00 -3.99
C MET A 65 12.72 4.46 -4.28
N ALA A 66 13.02 5.35 -3.35
CA ALA A 66 12.82 6.78 -3.55
C ALA A 66 13.69 7.33 -4.69
N VAL A 67 14.94 6.92 -4.77
CA VAL A 67 15.86 7.33 -5.85
C VAL A 67 15.39 6.79 -7.20
N ALA A 68 14.99 5.52 -7.26
CA ALA A 68 14.45 4.93 -8.49
C ALA A 68 13.20 5.68 -8.97
N THR A 69 12.32 6.03 -8.04
CA THR A 69 11.10 6.80 -8.33
C THR A 69 11.44 8.19 -8.84
N ALA A 70 12.40 8.87 -8.22
CA ALA A 70 12.86 10.19 -8.64
C ALA A 70 13.46 10.17 -10.04
N HIS A 71 14.26 9.15 -10.38
CA HIS A 71 14.80 8.97 -11.72
C HIS A 71 13.68 8.74 -12.76
N ALA A 72 12.70 7.92 -12.43
CA ALA A 72 11.57 7.69 -13.32
C ALA A 72 10.78 8.97 -13.59
N ARG A 73 10.55 9.78 -12.56
CA ARG A 73 9.91 11.10 -12.69
C ARG A 73 10.72 12.02 -13.57
N ALA A 74 12.01 12.14 -13.33
CA ALA A 74 12.90 13.01 -14.10
C ALA A 74 12.96 12.60 -15.56
N ARG A 75 13.00 11.32 -15.86
CA ARG A 75 12.98 10.82 -17.24
C ARG A 75 11.69 11.15 -17.97
N TRP A 76 10.56 10.97 -17.29
CA TRP A 76 9.25 11.33 -17.86
C TRP A 76 9.15 12.82 -18.16
N LEU A 77 9.44 13.66 -17.18
CA LEU A 77 9.35 15.11 -17.32
C LEU A 77 10.39 15.64 -18.30
N GLY A 78 11.61 15.07 -18.29
CA GLY A 78 12.67 15.44 -19.22
C GLY A 78 12.30 15.15 -20.69
N GLU A 79 11.67 14.01 -20.95
CA GLU A 79 11.18 13.67 -22.29
C GLU A 79 10.05 14.62 -22.73
N ALA A 80 9.11 14.91 -21.82
CA ALA A 80 8.02 15.86 -22.10
C ALA A 80 8.56 17.25 -22.45
N LEU A 81 9.54 17.72 -21.67
CA LEU A 81 10.18 19.02 -21.92
C LEU A 81 10.91 19.05 -23.26
N LYS A 82 11.66 18.00 -23.56
CA LYS A 82 12.37 17.85 -24.82
C LYS A 82 11.43 17.90 -26.03
N LEU A 83 10.30 17.20 -25.94
CA LEU A 83 9.29 17.19 -26.99
C LEU A 83 8.60 18.55 -27.14
N ALA A 84 8.34 19.23 -26.03
CA ALA A 84 7.77 20.59 -26.05
C ALA A 84 8.73 21.61 -26.71
N GLU A 85 10.03 21.52 -26.41
CA GLU A 85 11.05 22.40 -27.00
C GLU A 85 11.27 22.15 -28.49
N ALA A 86 10.97 20.94 -28.98
CA ALA A 86 11.08 20.63 -30.41
C ALA A 86 10.07 21.40 -31.27
N GLY A 87 8.99 21.92 -30.69
CA GLY A 87 8.03 22.80 -31.38
C GLY A 87 7.18 22.12 -32.45
N ARG A 88 7.24 20.80 -32.57
CA ARG A 88 6.45 20.03 -33.53
C ARG A 88 5.29 19.32 -32.81
N LEU A 89 4.27 18.92 -33.57
CA LEU A 89 3.20 18.09 -33.02
C LEU A 89 3.76 16.75 -32.56
N LEU A 90 3.19 16.24 -31.48
CA LEU A 90 3.55 14.92 -30.96
C LEU A 90 3.13 13.82 -31.94
N SER A 91 4.05 12.93 -32.26
CA SER A 91 3.75 11.73 -33.00
C SER A 91 3.10 10.69 -32.09
N ARG A 92 2.59 9.62 -32.67
CA ARG A 92 2.08 8.48 -31.91
C ARG A 92 3.18 7.86 -31.07
N GLU A 93 4.37 7.70 -31.63
CA GLU A 93 5.54 7.17 -30.92
C GLU A 93 5.95 8.04 -29.73
N ASP A 94 5.90 9.36 -29.90
CA ASP A 94 6.17 10.30 -28.81
C ASP A 94 5.20 10.11 -27.64
N THR A 95 3.91 9.98 -27.95
CA THR A 95 2.86 9.78 -26.96
C THR A 95 3.00 8.43 -26.25
N GLU A 96 3.27 7.37 -26.99
CA GLU A 96 3.51 6.04 -26.43
C GLU A 96 4.72 6.03 -25.50
N ARG A 97 5.80 6.69 -25.90
CA ARG A 97 6.99 6.82 -25.06
C ARG A 97 6.72 7.57 -23.76
N LEU A 98 6.01 8.70 -23.84
CA LEU A 98 5.60 9.43 -22.63
C LEU A 98 4.74 8.57 -21.72
N SER A 99 3.80 7.84 -22.29
CA SER A 99 2.93 6.94 -21.54
C SER A 99 3.73 5.84 -20.81
N MET A 100 4.70 5.24 -21.48
CA MET A 100 5.58 4.22 -20.86
C MET A 100 6.40 4.82 -19.72
N LEU A 101 6.97 6.00 -19.90
CA LEU A 101 7.78 6.65 -18.87
C LEU A 101 6.94 7.04 -17.65
N ARG A 102 5.73 7.53 -17.89
CA ARG A 102 4.77 7.84 -16.82
C ARG A 102 4.34 6.59 -16.07
N THR A 103 4.06 5.50 -16.79
CA THR A 103 3.68 4.24 -16.18
C THR A 103 4.80 3.73 -15.26
N ALA A 104 6.05 3.81 -15.67
CA ALA A 104 7.18 3.42 -14.82
C ALA A 104 7.23 4.25 -13.53
N PHE A 105 7.00 5.54 -13.62
CA PHE A 105 6.93 6.42 -12.46
C PHE A 105 5.75 6.06 -11.54
N ASP A 106 4.56 5.87 -12.11
CA ASP A 106 3.37 5.52 -11.34
C ASP A 106 3.53 4.18 -10.61
N GLU A 107 4.08 3.17 -11.28
CA GLU A 107 4.34 1.85 -10.70
C GLU A 107 5.34 1.90 -9.53
N LEU A 108 6.43 2.64 -9.69
CA LEU A 108 7.41 2.80 -8.61
C LEU A 108 6.84 3.60 -7.44
N THR A 109 6.02 4.61 -7.71
CA THR A 109 5.33 5.37 -6.66
C THR A 109 4.39 4.47 -5.85
N GLU A 110 3.58 3.67 -6.54
CA GLU A 110 2.68 2.72 -5.88
C GLU A 110 3.45 1.67 -5.08
N ALA A 111 4.55 1.17 -5.60
CA ALA A 111 5.39 0.21 -4.90
C ALA A 111 6.01 0.81 -3.63
N TYR A 112 6.49 2.05 -3.70
CA TYR A 112 7.02 2.77 -2.54
C TYR A 112 5.94 2.92 -1.45
N GLU A 113 4.76 3.42 -1.83
CA GLU A 113 3.64 3.57 -0.91
C GLU A 113 3.17 2.23 -0.34
N GLY A 114 3.20 1.18 -1.17
CA GLY A 114 2.89 -0.18 -0.74
C GLY A 114 3.84 -0.70 0.33
N MET A 115 5.14 -0.49 0.17
CA MET A 115 6.15 -0.85 1.18
C MET A 115 5.93 -0.08 2.48
N ARG A 116 5.66 1.20 2.37
CA ARG A 116 5.40 2.05 3.52
C ARG A 116 4.18 1.59 4.32
N ARG A 117 3.09 1.24 3.62
CA ARG A 117 1.89 0.66 4.26
C ARG A 117 2.17 -0.65 4.98
N LEU A 118 3.05 -1.50 4.42
CA LEU A 118 3.45 -2.74 5.09
C LEU A 118 4.12 -2.48 6.44
N VAL A 119 4.97 -1.46 6.52
CA VAL A 119 5.59 -1.04 7.79
C VAL A 119 4.53 -0.52 8.76
N GLU A 120 3.65 0.37 8.30
CA GLU A 120 2.57 0.93 9.13
C GLU A 120 1.67 -0.14 9.73
N ARG A 121 1.39 -1.20 8.98
CA ARG A 121 0.51 -2.30 9.40
C ARG A 121 1.23 -3.42 10.14
N GLY A 122 2.54 -3.30 10.34
CA GLY A 122 3.33 -4.32 11.02
C GLY A 122 3.61 -5.58 10.23
N HIS A 123 3.37 -5.58 8.91
CA HIS A 123 3.68 -6.71 8.03
C HIS A 123 5.15 -6.76 7.62
N LEU A 124 5.83 -5.64 7.69
CA LEU A 124 7.25 -5.53 7.37
C LEU A 124 7.97 -4.93 8.58
N THR A 125 8.94 -5.67 9.10
CA THR A 125 9.69 -5.23 10.27
C THR A 125 10.69 -4.14 9.89
N TYR A 126 10.65 -3.04 10.63
CA TYR A 126 11.61 -1.95 10.50
C TYR A 126 12.40 -1.88 11.82
N PRO A 127 13.75 -1.99 11.79
CA PRO A 127 14.52 -1.97 13.00
C PRO A 127 14.46 -0.61 13.70
N PRO A 128 14.47 -0.57 15.03
CA PRO A 128 14.59 0.69 15.76
C PRO A 128 15.92 1.37 15.45
N PRO A 129 16.01 2.69 15.59
CA PRO A 129 17.28 3.39 15.44
C PRO A 129 18.31 2.84 16.44
N PRO A 130 19.60 2.82 16.08
CA PRO A 130 20.64 2.40 17.01
C PRO A 130 20.63 3.28 18.26
N PRO A 131 20.96 2.71 19.43
CA PRO A 131 21.05 3.50 20.65
C PRO A 131 22.07 4.63 20.46
N ALA A 132 21.74 5.79 21.05
CA ALA A 132 22.66 6.91 21.03
C ALA A 132 24.02 6.49 21.63
N PRO A 133 25.15 6.95 21.05
CA PRO A 133 26.44 6.64 21.63
C PRO A 133 26.44 7.09 23.09
N THR A 134 26.80 6.18 23.96
CA THR A 134 27.01 6.50 25.38
C THR A 134 28.08 7.58 25.45
N PRO A 135 27.81 8.73 26.09
CA PRO A 135 28.89 9.67 26.32
C PRO A 135 29.99 8.96 27.13
N ASP A 136 31.17 8.94 26.59
CA ASP A 136 32.34 8.40 27.29
C ASP A 136 32.40 9.02 28.69
N ALA A 137 32.40 8.15 29.68
CA ALA A 137 32.50 8.54 31.07
C ALA A 137 33.88 9.14 31.37
#